data_d85b4154ee6a6026c25c523e9276a5c9
#
_entry.id   d85b4154ee6a6026c25c523e9276a5c9
#
_cell.length_a   1.000
_cell.length_b   1.000
_cell.length_c   1.000
_cell.angle_alpha   90.00
_cell.angle_beta   90.00
_cell.angle_gamma   90.00
#
_symmetry.space_group_name_H-M   'P 1'
#
loop_
_entity.id
_entity.type
_entity.pdbx_description
1 polymer ?
#
loop_
_entity_poly.entity_id
_entity_poly.type
_entity_poly.pdbx_seq_one_letter_code
_entity_poly.pdbx_strand_id
1 'polypeptide(L)'
;MNIQEIDSSCRCKALDSCNITGFYDVSVPFCGPGGAARMFAPQKGASPAMVEMLDEWMSRLCETYAEFSEMDVMNIPGSGAAGGIGGALGGVLGATMAQGIHKVLDIAGFGQKLKSCDLVITGEGRADIQTLRGKVPVGVLEYSRRHRAPGKSPKVILIAGRLSDKEQLLEAGFDAVLQVTPEDTPLSVALAPATAEANITRTIKEYQANL
;
A
#
# COMPACT_ATOMS: atom_id res chain seq x y z
N MET A 1 17.02 -24.17 1.57
CA MET A 1 17.55 -23.71 0.25
C MET A 1 18.79 -22.87 0.55
N ASN A 2 19.88 -23.05 -0.17
CA ASN A 2 21.14 -22.36 0.10
C ASN A 2 21.58 -21.70 -1.21
N ILE A 3 21.06 -20.50 -1.49
CA ILE A 3 21.55 -19.67 -2.59
C ILE A 3 22.83 -18.98 -2.09
N GLN A 4 23.93 -19.20 -2.79
CA GLN A 4 25.24 -18.67 -2.39
C GLN A 4 25.75 -17.60 -3.34
N GLU A 5 25.24 -17.55 -4.57
CA GLU A 5 25.72 -16.64 -5.60
C GLU A 5 24.62 -16.31 -6.61
N ILE A 6 24.70 -15.13 -7.20
CA ILE A 6 23.87 -14.68 -8.31
C ILE A 6 24.75 -14.54 -9.54
N ASP A 7 24.57 -15.45 -10.51
CA ASP A 7 25.23 -15.35 -11.81
C ASP A 7 24.37 -14.54 -12.79
N SER A 8 24.84 -13.37 -13.17
CA SER A 8 24.20 -12.50 -14.16
C SER A 8 24.79 -12.60 -15.55
N SER A 9 25.72 -13.54 -15.81
CA SER A 9 26.44 -13.66 -17.09
C SER A 9 25.53 -13.90 -18.28
N CYS A 10 24.40 -14.59 -18.07
CA CYS A 10 23.39 -14.89 -19.08
C CYS A 10 22.24 -13.88 -19.10
N ARG A 11 22.33 -12.76 -18.37
CA ARG A 11 21.29 -11.74 -18.36
C ARG A 11 21.11 -11.12 -19.75
N CYS A 12 19.86 -10.89 -20.15
CA CYS A 12 19.57 -10.22 -21.40
C CYS A 12 20.15 -8.79 -21.41
N LYS A 13 21.07 -8.52 -22.33
CA LYS A 13 21.76 -7.21 -22.43
C LYS A 13 20.81 -6.03 -22.68
N ALA A 14 19.62 -6.27 -23.24
CA ALA A 14 18.62 -5.22 -23.40
C ALA A 14 18.17 -4.60 -22.09
N LEU A 15 18.27 -5.33 -20.96
CA LEU A 15 17.95 -4.82 -19.63
C LEU A 15 18.90 -3.70 -19.17
N ASP A 16 20.13 -3.63 -19.71
CA ASP A 16 21.10 -2.60 -19.32
C ASP A 16 20.69 -1.20 -19.81
N SER A 17 19.79 -1.13 -20.81
CA SER A 17 19.24 0.11 -21.33
C SER A 17 17.80 0.38 -20.85
N CYS A 18 17.23 -0.48 -20.01
CA CYS A 18 15.88 -0.32 -19.53
C CYS A 18 15.84 0.44 -18.19
N ASN A 19 14.91 1.40 -18.08
CA ASN A 19 14.51 1.94 -16.79
C ASN A 19 13.40 1.07 -16.22
N ILE A 20 13.72 0.31 -15.17
CA ILE A 20 12.77 -0.59 -14.50
C ILE A 20 12.18 0.12 -13.30
N THR A 21 10.87 0.16 -13.20
CA THR A 21 10.17 0.67 -12.01
C THR A 21 9.25 -0.43 -11.46
N GLY A 22 9.49 -0.83 -10.23
CA GLY A 22 8.64 -1.76 -9.49
C GLY A 22 7.58 -1.01 -8.69
N PHE A 23 6.30 -1.33 -8.88
CA PHE A 23 5.23 -0.76 -8.06
C PHE A 23 4.83 -1.72 -6.95
N TYR A 24 4.76 -1.21 -5.73
CA TYR A 24 4.29 -1.95 -4.58
C TYR A 24 3.10 -1.23 -3.91
N ASP A 25 2.25 -2.00 -3.25
CA ASP A 25 1.09 -1.53 -2.48
C ASP A 25 1.26 -1.76 -0.97
N VAL A 26 2.30 -2.49 -0.57
CA VAL A 26 2.62 -2.80 0.82
C VAL A 26 4.10 -2.55 1.12
N SER A 27 4.37 -1.74 2.13
CA SER A 27 5.73 -1.41 2.59
C SER A 27 6.21 -2.42 3.65
N VAL A 28 6.33 -3.70 3.23
CA VAL A 28 6.82 -4.78 4.08
C VAL A 28 8.31 -4.97 3.83
N PRO A 29 9.16 -5.04 4.88
CA PRO A 29 10.58 -5.37 4.74
C PRO A 29 10.80 -6.75 4.12
N PHE A 30 11.99 -6.98 3.59
CA PHE A 30 12.31 -8.26 2.96
C PHE A 30 12.22 -9.42 3.95
N CYS A 31 12.82 -9.28 5.13
CA CYS A 31 12.86 -10.29 6.20
C CYS A 31 12.79 -9.64 7.57
N GLY A 32 12.87 -10.43 8.64
CA GLY A 32 12.86 -9.98 10.03
C GLY A 32 11.46 -9.89 10.66
N PRO A 33 11.29 -9.24 11.82
CA PRO A 33 10.06 -9.30 12.63
C PRO A 33 8.79 -8.85 11.90
N GLY A 34 8.90 -7.91 10.96
CA GLY A 34 7.80 -7.44 10.10
C GLY A 34 7.95 -7.88 8.65
N GLY A 35 8.84 -8.82 8.35
CA GLY A 35 9.22 -9.23 7.01
C GLY A 35 8.17 -10.05 6.28
N ALA A 36 8.43 -10.26 4.99
CA ALA A 36 7.49 -10.91 4.06
C ALA A 36 7.05 -12.31 4.50
N ALA A 37 7.96 -13.14 5.01
CA ALA A 37 7.61 -14.48 5.48
C ALA A 37 6.59 -14.41 6.63
N ARG A 38 6.84 -13.60 7.64
CA ARG A 38 5.97 -13.45 8.81
C ARG A 38 4.63 -12.82 8.47
N MET A 39 4.61 -11.90 7.51
CA MET A 39 3.39 -11.21 7.10
C MET A 39 2.50 -12.06 6.21
N PHE A 40 3.06 -12.80 5.26
CA PHE A 40 2.28 -13.43 4.19
C PHE A 40 2.22 -14.95 4.23
N ALA A 41 3.19 -15.64 4.85
CA ALA A 41 3.21 -17.10 4.84
C ALA A 41 2.08 -17.75 5.68
N PRO A 42 1.65 -17.22 6.85
CA PRO A 42 0.57 -17.81 7.63
C PRO A 42 -0.74 -17.93 6.87
N GLN A 43 -1.15 -16.89 6.13
CA GLN A 43 -2.39 -16.91 5.33
C GLN A 43 -2.31 -17.87 4.13
N LYS A 44 -1.11 -18.34 3.78
CA LYS A 44 -0.85 -19.35 2.75
C LYS A 44 -0.68 -20.76 3.33
N GLY A 45 -0.97 -20.94 4.62
CA GLY A 45 -0.96 -22.24 5.29
C GLY A 45 0.38 -22.64 5.94
N ALA A 46 1.35 -21.72 6.04
CA ALA A 46 2.61 -22.03 6.72
C ALA A 46 2.40 -22.15 8.25
N SER A 47 2.96 -23.21 8.83
CA SER A 47 3.02 -23.36 10.30
C SER A 47 4.02 -22.33 10.90
N PRO A 48 3.93 -22.04 12.21
CA PRO A 48 4.91 -21.15 12.86
C PRO A 48 6.37 -21.55 12.60
N ALA A 49 6.69 -22.83 12.66
CA ALA A 49 8.03 -23.34 12.40
C ALA A 49 8.46 -23.11 10.92
N MET A 50 7.53 -23.24 9.97
CA MET A 50 7.80 -22.92 8.57
C MET A 50 8.02 -21.43 8.36
N VAL A 51 7.30 -20.56 9.08
CA VAL A 51 7.49 -19.10 9.00
C VAL A 51 8.89 -18.70 9.44
N GLU A 52 9.35 -19.26 10.59
CA GLU A 52 10.71 -19.00 11.08
C GLU A 52 11.78 -19.45 10.08
N MET A 53 11.64 -20.66 9.54
CA MET A 53 12.56 -21.21 8.54
C MET A 53 12.56 -20.36 7.25
N LEU A 54 11.41 -19.91 6.79
CA LEU A 54 11.29 -19.05 5.61
C LEU A 54 11.94 -17.70 5.84
N ASP A 55 11.74 -17.10 7.01
CA ASP A 55 12.35 -15.82 7.37
C ASP A 55 13.88 -15.92 7.44
N GLU A 56 14.42 -17.01 8.00
CA GLU A 56 15.86 -17.29 8.01
C GLU A 56 16.41 -17.43 6.58
N TRP A 57 15.72 -18.15 5.70
CA TRP A 57 16.15 -18.29 4.31
C TRP A 57 16.08 -16.95 3.54
N MET A 58 15.07 -16.15 3.82
CA MET A 58 14.97 -14.80 3.25
C MET A 58 16.08 -13.88 3.76
N SER A 59 16.47 -13.99 5.03
CA SER A 59 17.61 -13.22 5.57
C SER A 59 18.91 -13.54 4.82
N ARG A 60 19.21 -14.81 4.61
CA ARG A 60 20.39 -15.24 3.83
C ARG A 60 20.32 -14.78 2.38
N LEU A 61 19.13 -14.85 1.76
CA LEU A 61 18.94 -14.37 0.40
C LEU A 61 19.10 -12.84 0.31
N CYS A 62 18.69 -12.10 1.34
CA CYS A 62 18.89 -10.66 1.45
C CYS A 62 20.38 -10.31 1.45
N GLU A 63 21.18 -11.05 2.21
CA GLU A 63 22.66 -10.91 2.24
C GLU A 63 23.25 -11.16 0.85
N THR A 64 22.86 -12.24 0.17
CA THR A 64 23.31 -12.54 -1.20
C THR A 64 22.92 -11.43 -2.20
N TYR A 65 21.73 -10.85 -2.07
CA TYR A 65 21.31 -9.74 -2.91
C TYR A 65 22.11 -8.47 -2.61
N ALA A 66 22.39 -8.20 -1.33
CA ALA A 66 23.17 -7.05 -0.91
C ALA A 66 24.63 -7.14 -1.39
N GLU A 67 25.25 -8.32 -1.30
CA GLU A 67 26.59 -8.58 -1.83
C GLU A 67 26.66 -8.39 -3.35
N PHE A 68 25.63 -8.86 -4.09
CA PHE A 68 25.56 -8.72 -5.53
C PHE A 68 25.39 -7.27 -6.01
N SER A 69 24.56 -6.49 -5.31
CA SER A 69 24.15 -5.15 -5.75
C SER A 69 24.88 -4.00 -5.04
N GLU A 70 25.61 -4.29 -3.97
CA GLU A 70 26.17 -3.30 -3.03
C GLU A 70 25.09 -2.38 -2.42
N MET A 71 23.82 -2.85 -2.36
CA MET A 71 22.67 -2.10 -1.85
C MET A 71 22.11 -2.73 -0.57
N ASP A 72 21.59 -1.92 0.33
CA ASP A 72 20.82 -2.39 1.48
C ASP A 72 19.41 -2.81 1.05
N VAL A 73 19.31 -4.05 0.54
CA VAL A 73 18.05 -4.62 0.01
C VAL A 73 16.96 -4.74 1.07
N MET A 74 17.34 -4.93 2.33
CA MET A 74 16.39 -5.03 3.44
C MET A 74 15.59 -3.73 3.61
N ASN A 75 16.22 -2.59 3.41
CA ASN A 75 15.64 -1.27 3.60
C ASN A 75 15.09 -0.65 2.30
N ILE A 76 15.14 -1.37 1.17
CA ILE A 76 14.43 -0.92 -0.04
C ILE A 76 12.91 -0.94 0.25
N PRO A 77 12.20 0.20 0.12
CA PRO A 77 10.75 0.24 0.34
C PRO A 77 10.03 -0.77 -0.56
N GLY A 78 9.19 -1.62 0.03
CA GLY A 78 8.49 -2.66 -0.72
C GLY A 78 9.33 -3.88 -1.09
N SER A 79 10.55 -4.04 -0.54
CA SER A 79 11.41 -5.20 -0.82
C SER A 79 10.73 -6.54 -0.49
N GLY A 80 9.92 -6.59 0.57
CA GLY A 80 9.14 -7.78 0.93
C GLY A 80 7.86 -7.97 0.14
N ALA A 81 7.48 -7.02 -0.72
CA ALA A 81 6.27 -7.14 -1.53
C ALA A 81 6.30 -8.40 -2.41
N ALA A 82 5.13 -9.03 -2.56
CA ALA A 82 4.97 -10.29 -3.30
C ALA A 82 5.91 -11.41 -2.81
N GLY A 83 6.20 -11.45 -1.50
CA GLY A 83 7.06 -12.49 -0.92
C GLY A 83 8.54 -12.34 -1.22
N GLY A 84 9.01 -11.10 -1.45
CA GLY A 84 10.41 -10.79 -1.69
C GLY A 84 10.76 -10.49 -3.16
N ILE A 85 9.79 -10.54 -4.09
CA ILE A 85 10.01 -10.13 -5.49
C ILE A 85 10.48 -8.67 -5.56
N GLY A 86 9.94 -7.79 -4.69
CA GLY A 86 10.38 -6.40 -4.61
C GLY A 86 11.88 -6.24 -4.34
N GLY A 87 12.43 -7.07 -3.46
CA GLY A 87 13.86 -7.11 -3.17
C GLY A 87 14.71 -7.57 -4.35
N ALA A 88 14.22 -8.58 -5.10
CA ALA A 88 14.89 -9.03 -6.32
C ALA A 88 14.86 -7.95 -7.41
N LEU A 89 13.73 -7.27 -7.59
CA LEU A 89 13.61 -6.17 -8.56
C LEU A 89 14.56 -5.02 -8.20
N GLY A 90 14.58 -4.58 -6.94
CA GLY A 90 15.46 -3.49 -6.51
C GLY A 90 16.92 -3.91 -6.47
N GLY A 91 17.25 -5.01 -5.79
CA GLY A 91 18.62 -5.44 -5.55
C GLY A 91 19.30 -6.10 -6.74
N VAL A 92 18.59 -6.93 -7.53
CA VAL A 92 19.21 -7.68 -8.62
C VAL A 92 19.06 -6.98 -9.96
N LEU A 93 17.90 -6.36 -10.23
CA LEU A 93 17.64 -5.69 -11.50
C LEU A 93 17.82 -4.15 -11.45
N GLY A 94 18.17 -3.60 -10.28
CA GLY A 94 18.35 -2.16 -10.13
C GLY A 94 17.07 -1.35 -10.34
N ALA A 95 15.90 -1.95 -10.12
CA ALA A 95 14.63 -1.26 -10.30
C ALA A 95 14.41 -0.17 -9.26
N THR A 96 13.88 0.97 -9.69
CA THR A 96 13.36 1.99 -8.77
C THR A 96 12.03 1.51 -8.20
N MET A 97 11.95 1.34 -6.87
CA MET A 97 10.72 0.92 -6.21
C MET A 97 9.87 2.14 -5.84
N ALA A 98 8.58 2.11 -6.15
CA ALA A 98 7.65 3.21 -5.89
C ALA A 98 6.28 2.70 -5.41
N GLN A 99 5.62 3.50 -4.57
CA GLN A 99 4.23 3.21 -4.20
C GLN A 99 3.31 3.35 -5.40
N GLY A 100 2.58 2.27 -5.73
CA GLY A 100 1.73 2.20 -6.90
C GLY A 100 0.66 3.28 -6.91
N ILE A 101 0.06 3.58 -5.75
CA ILE A 101 -0.98 4.61 -5.63
C ILE A 101 -0.49 6.00 -6.07
N HIS A 102 0.70 6.41 -5.66
CA HIS A 102 1.24 7.72 -6.03
C HIS A 102 1.41 7.84 -7.55
N LYS A 103 1.93 6.79 -8.19
CA LYS A 103 2.10 6.79 -9.64
C LYS A 103 0.77 6.79 -10.41
N VAL A 104 -0.22 6.05 -9.91
CA VAL A 104 -1.58 6.09 -10.48
C VAL A 104 -2.17 7.49 -10.38
N LEU A 105 -2.01 8.17 -9.25
CA LEU A 105 -2.47 9.55 -9.05
C LEU A 105 -1.74 10.54 -9.98
N ASP A 106 -0.43 10.35 -10.21
CA ASP A 106 0.34 11.16 -11.17
C ASP A 106 -0.21 10.99 -12.59
N ILE A 107 -0.37 9.75 -13.05
CA ILE A 107 -0.88 9.43 -14.39
C ILE A 107 -2.31 9.96 -14.57
N ALA A 108 -3.14 9.88 -13.52
CA ALA A 108 -4.51 10.41 -13.53
C ALA A 108 -4.57 11.95 -13.49
N GLY A 109 -3.43 12.64 -13.40
CA GLY A 109 -3.38 14.10 -13.28
C GLY A 109 -4.00 14.64 -12.01
N PHE A 110 -4.03 13.82 -10.93
CA PHE A 110 -4.71 14.16 -9.70
C PHE A 110 -4.16 15.43 -9.05
N GLY A 111 -2.83 15.63 -9.09
CA GLY A 111 -2.18 16.84 -8.57
C GLY A 111 -2.68 18.14 -9.22
N GLN A 112 -3.07 18.11 -10.50
CA GLN A 112 -3.67 19.30 -11.14
C GLN A 112 -5.09 19.57 -10.62
N LYS A 113 -5.87 18.51 -10.39
CA LYS A 113 -7.23 18.62 -9.83
C LYS A 113 -7.23 19.17 -8.40
N LEU A 114 -6.22 18.83 -7.60
CA LEU A 114 -6.08 19.33 -6.23
C LEU A 114 -5.94 20.86 -6.15
N LYS A 115 -5.44 21.52 -7.20
CA LYS A 115 -5.28 22.99 -7.20
C LYS A 115 -6.60 23.75 -7.11
N SER A 116 -7.69 23.16 -7.56
CA SER A 116 -9.04 23.75 -7.54
C SER A 116 -10.03 23.02 -6.64
N CYS A 117 -9.55 22.06 -5.85
CA CYS A 117 -10.38 21.19 -5.03
C CYS A 117 -10.38 21.65 -3.57
N ASP A 118 -11.53 21.67 -2.94
CA ASP A 118 -11.70 21.97 -1.52
C ASP A 118 -11.98 20.70 -0.70
N LEU A 119 -12.39 19.61 -1.35
CA LEU A 119 -12.72 18.34 -0.72
C LEU A 119 -12.23 17.17 -1.59
N VAL A 120 -11.52 16.24 -0.97
CA VAL A 120 -11.14 14.94 -1.54
C VAL A 120 -11.90 13.86 -0.79
N ILE A 121 -12.55 12.98 -1.51
CA ILE A 121 -13.22 11.79 -0.95
C ILE A 121 -12.46 10.58 -1.44
N THR A 122 -12.00 9.76 -0.51
CA THR A 122 -11.39 8.46 -0.79
C THR A 122 -12.14 7.37 -0.05
N GLY A 123 -12.01 6.13 -0.48
CA GLY A 123 -12.75 5.06 0.18
C GLY A 123 -12.24 3.67 -0.10
N GLU A 124 -12.68 2.75 0.75
CA GLU A 124 -12.42 1.32 0.62
C GLU A 124 -13.55 0.49 1.23
N GLY A 125 -13.53 -0.84 1.01
CA GLY A 125 -14.56 -1.72 1.55
C GLY A 125 -14.52 -1.83 3.07
N ARG A 126 -13.34 -1.88 3.67
CA ARG A 126 -13.12 -1.92 5.12
C ARG A 126 -11.89 -1.11 5.50
N ALA A 127 -12.09 -0.11 6.35
CA ALA A 127 -11.03 0.72 6.90
C ALA A 127 -10.73 0.32 8.36
N ASP A 128 -9.45 0.13 8.64
CA ASP A 128 -8.90 -0.21 9.95
C ASP A 128 -7.44 0.28 10.04
N ILE A 129 -6.74 -0.05 11.11
CA ILE A 129 -5.33 0.33 11.29
C ILE A 129 -4.42 -0.14 10.13
N GLN A 130 -4.81 -1.18 9.40
CA GLN A 130 -4.05 -1.64 8.23
C GLN A 130 -4.18 -0.70 7.03
N THR A 131 -5.20 0.15 6.98
CA THR A 131 -5.33 1.21 5.98
C THR A 131 -4.12 2.13 5.98
N LEU A 132 -3.54 2.37 7.18
CA LEU A 132 -2.35 3.21 7.37
C LEU A 132 -1.04 2.56 6.88
N ARG A 133 -1.08 1.28 6.50
CA ARG A 133 0.10 0.55 5.99
C ARG A 133 0.31 0.68 4.48
N GLY A 134 -0.14 1.79 3.88
CA GLY A 134 0.11 2.11 2.48
C GLY A 134 -1.03 1.76 1.52
N LYS A 135 -2.25 1.43 2.03
CA LYS A 135 -3.42 1.23 1.18
C LYS A 135 -3.84 2.52 0.45
N VAL A 136 -4.68 2.39 -0.55
CA VAL A 136 -5.14 3.50 -1.40
C VAL A 136 -5.58 4.73 -0.62
N PRO A 137 -6.41 4.65 0.43
CA PRO A 137 -6.87 5.85 1.13
C PRO A 137 -5.75 6.68 1.76
N VAL A 138 -4.78 6.03 2.42
CA VAL A 138 -3.65 6.76 3.00
C VAL A 138 -2.73 7.34 1.93
N GLY A 139 -2.53 6.63 0.83
CA GLY A 139 -1.77 7.15 -0.31
C GLY A 139 -2.43 8.39 -0.92
N VAL A 140 -3.76 8.43 -1.03
CA VAL A 140 -4.52 9.62 -1.46
C VAL A 140 -4.36 10.76 -0.46
N LEU A 141 -4.44 10.49 0.85
CA LEU A 141 -4.22 11.47 1.90
C LEU A 141 -2.83 12.10 1.81
N GLU A 142 -1.78 11.28 1.79
CA GLU A 142 -0.38 11.73 1.69
C GLU A 142 -0.13 12.53 0.42
N TYR A 143 -0.63 12.04 -0.72
CA TYR A 143 -0.52 12.73 -1.99
C TYR A 143 -1.21 14.10 -1.95
N SER A 144 -2.42 14.17 -1.40
CA SER A 144 -3.18 15.43 -1.28
C SER A 144 -2.45 16.43 -0.40
N ARG A 145 -1.88 15.99 0.72
CA ARG A 145 -1.10 16.87 1.62
C ARG A 145 0.19 17.37 0.99
N ARG A 146 0.85 16.57 0.16
CA ARG A 146 2.12 16.89 -0.51
C ARG A 146 1.93 17.82 -1.71
N HIS A 147 0.87 17.65 -2.50
CA HIS A 147 0.66 18.31 -3.79
C HIS A 147 -0.39 19.43 -3.76
N ARG A 148 -0.83 19.85 -2.57
CA ARG A 148 -1.76 20.97 -2.43
C ARG A 148 -1.15 22.28 -2.95
N ALA A 149 -2.00 23.15 -3.48
CA ALA A 149 -1.57 24.50 -3.86
C ALA A 149 -1.17 25.34 -2.62
N PRO A 150 -0.24 26.28 -2.74
CA PRO A 150 0.08 27.19 -1.65
C PRO A 150 -1.18 27.89 -1.12
N GLY A 151 -1.36 27.94 0.19
CA GLY A 151 -2.52 28.54 0.83
C GLY A 151 -3.83 27.71 0.76
N LYS A 152 -3.83 26.56 0.08
CA LYS A 152 -4.97 25.63 0.06
C LYS A 152 -4.68 24.39 0.88
N SER A 153 -5.70 23.90 1.58
CA SER A 153 -5.64 22.63 2.30
C SER A 153 -6.98 21.91 2.10
N PRO A 154 -7.13 21.16 0.99
CA PRO A 154 -8.38 20.43 0.77
C PRO A 154 -8.61 19.46 1.91
N LYS A 155 -9.85 19.41 2.39
CA LYS A 155 -10.27 18.38 3.34
C LYS A 155 -10.18 17.01 2.67
N VAL A 156 -9.65 16.02 3.38
CA VAL A 156 -9.59 14.64 2.89
C VAL A 156 -10.42 13.76 3.79
N ILE A 157 -11.51 13.23 3.27
CA ILE A 157 -12.39 12.34 4.01
C ILE A 157 -12.30 10.90 3.52
N LEU A 158 -12.34 9.97 4.46
CA LEU A 158 -12.37 8.54 4.20
C LEU A 158 -13.79 8.02 4.41
N ILE A 159 -14.35 7.37 3.39
CA ILE A 159 -15.58 6.60 3.50
C ILE A 159 -15.27 5.11 3.42
N ALA A 160 -15.88 4.29 4.27
CA ALA A 160 -15.67 2.86 4.25
C ALA A 160 -16.96 2.09 4.48
N GLY A 161 -17.07 0.94 3.81
CA GLY A 161 -18.20 0.03 4.03
C GLY A 161 -18.28 -0.42 5.49
N ARG A 162 -17.16 -0.82 6.05
CA ARG A 162 -16.98 -1.13 7.48
C ARG A 162 -15.82 -0.31 8.04
N LEU A 163 -15.92 0.06 9.30
CA LEU A 163 -14.95 0.92 9.96
C LEU A 163 -14.59 0.37 11.34
N SER A 164 -13.31 0.29 11.61
CA SER A 164 -12.72 0.14 12.94
C SER A 164 -11.55 1.13 13.09
N ASP A 165 -11.01 1.23 14.29
CA ASP A 165 -9.83 2.09 14.57
C ASP A 165 -9.99 3.55 14.08
N LYS A 166 -11.21 4.11 14.21
CA LYS A 166 -11.58 5.44 13.70
C LYS A 166 -10.67 6.54 14.22
N GLU A 167 -10.31 6.48 15.51
CA GLU A 167 -9.48 7.48 16.17
C GLU A 167 -8.08 7.52 15.55
N GLN A 168 -7.46 6.38 15.32
CA GLN A 168 -6.14 6.28 14.70
C GLN A 168 -6.16 6.77 13.24
N LEU A 169 -7.25 6.54 12.52
CA LEU A 169 -7.41 7.06 11.16
C LEU A 169 -7.55 8.60 11.15
N LEU A 170 -8.25 9.18 12.11
CA LEU A 170 -8.33 10.63 12.27
C LEU A 170 -6.96 11.22 12.68
N GLU A 171 -6.25 10.59 13.61
CA GLU A 171 -4.90 10.99 14.02
C GLU A 171 -3.90 10.95 12.85
N ALA A 172 -4.07 10.03 11.91
CA ALA A 172 -3.27 9.96 10.68
C ALA A 172 -3.49 11.16 9.74
N GLY A 173 -4.53 11.97 9.96
CA GLY A 173 -4.75 13.23 9.25
C GLY A 173 -5.95 13.26 8.31
N PHE A 174 -6.83 12.26 8.34
CA PHE A 174 -8.14 12.37 7.68
C PHE A 174 -9.00 13.41 8.41
N ASP A 175 -9.65 14.30 7.67
CA ASP A 175 -10.53 15.33 8.23
C ASP A 175 -11.87 14.75 8.70
N ALA A 176 -12.29 13.64 8.13
CA ALA A 176 -13.41 12.83 8.61
C ALA A 176 -13.25 11.38 8.16
N VAL A 177 -13.80 10.46 8.97
CA VAL A 177 -13.84 9.02 8.68
C VAL A 177 -15.27 8.53 8.90
N LEU A 178 -15.92 8.05 7.83
CA LEU A 178 -17.36 7.80 7.79
C LEU A 178 -17.64 6.34 7.42
N GLN A 179 -18.44 5.66 8.25
CA GLN A 179 -18.96 4.34 7.91
C GLN A 179 -20.20 4.48 7.04
N VAL A 180 -20.19 3.82 5.89
CA VAL A 180 -21.27 3.85 4.91
C VAL A 180 -22.34 2.81 5.21
N THR A 181 -21.93 1.60 5.58
CA THR A 181 -22.84 0.49 5.83
C THR A 181 -23.25 0.45 7.30
N PRO A 182 -24.56 0.42 7.63
CA PRO A 182 -25.01 0.20 9.00
C PRO A 182 -24.46 -1.10 9.60
N GLU A 183 -24.22 -1.12 10.92
CA GLU A 183 -23.50 -2.22 11.59
C GLU A 183 -24.15 -3.59 11.38
N ASP A 184 -25.47 -3.68 11.48
CA ASP A 184 -26.20 -4.94 11.41
C ASP A 184 -26.55 -5.38 9.97
N THR A 185 -26.03 -4.70 8.94
CA THR A 185 -26.32 -5.05 7.56
C THR A 185 -25.52 -6.27 7.13
N PRO A 186 -26.15 -7.39 6.73
CA PRO A 186 -25.44 -8.53 6.16
C PRO A 186 -24.58 -8.14 4.95
N LEU A 187 -23.41 -8.75 4.79
CA LEU A 187 -22.48 -8.42 3.73
C LEU A 187 -23.10 -8.56 2.33
N SER A 188 -23.90 -9.61 2.10
CA SER A 188 -24.61 -9.82 0.83
C SER A 188 -25.57 -8.68 0.46
N VAL A 189 -26.21 -8.08 1.47
CA VAL A 189 -27.10 -6.93 1.28
C VAL A 189 -26.29 -5.66 1.06
N ALA A 190 -25.22 -5.47 1.85
CA ALA A 190 -24.36 -4.31 1.74
C ALA A 190 -23.66 -4.20 0.38
N LEU A 191 -23.32 -5.33 -0.24
CA LEU A 191 -22.67 -5.40 -1.56
C LEU A 191 -23.64 -5.28 -2.74
N ALA A 192 -24.96 -5.27 -2.51
CA ALA A 192 -25.92 -5.03 -3.56
C ALA A 192 -25.77 -3.58 -4.09
N PRO A 193 -25.58 -3.36 -5.41
CA PRO A 193 -25.27 -2.04 -5.97
C PRO A 193 -26.22 -0.93 -5.52
N ALA A 194 -27.53 -1.18 -5.56
CA ALA A 194 -28.54 -0.21 -5.14
C ALA A 194 -28.43 0.16 -3.64
N THR A 195 -28.13 -0.83 -2.78
CA THR A 195 -27.93 -0.60 -1.34
C THR A 195 -26.65 0.21 -1.09
N ALA A 196 -25.57 -0.14 -1.77
CA ALA A 196 -24.29 0.56 -1.65
C ALA A 196 -24.44 2.02 -2.10
N GLU A 197 -25.06 2.28 -3.24
CA GLU A 197 -25.34 3.63 -3.76
C GLU A 197 -26.19 4.45 -2.79
N ALA A 198 -27.30 3.89 -2.29
CA ALA A 198 -28.18 4.56 -1.32
C ALA A 198 -27.43 4.92 -0.03
N ASN A 199 -26.63 3.99 0.50
CA ASN A 199 -25.86 4.21 1.71
C ASN A 199 -24.78 5.28 1.53
N ILE A 200 -24.01 5.25 0.44
CA ILE A 200 -23.01 6.27 0.12
C ILE A 200 -23.69 7.65 0.00
N THR A 201 -24.78 7.71 -0.76
CA THR A 201 -25.53 8.95 -0.96
C THR A 201 -26.04 9.54 0.36
N ARG A 202 -26.61 8.72 1.22
CA ARG A 202 -27.07 9.14 2.55
C ARG A 202 -25.90 9.68 3.38
N THR A 203 -24.81 8.91 3.50
CA THR A 203 -23.65 9.28 4.32
C THR A 203 -23.04 10.62 3.88
N ILE A 204 -22.94 10.85 2.57
CA ILE A 204 -22.39 12.11 2.06
C ILE A 204 -23.36 13.28 2.28
N LYS A 205 -24.66 13.09 2.12
CA LYS A 205 -25.65 14.13 2.44
C LYS A 205 -25.65 14.51 3.91
N GLU A 206 -25.58 13.53 4.81
CA GLU A 206 -25.46 13.77 6.25
C GLU A 206 -24.18 14.52 6.59
N TYR A 207 -23.06 14.16 5.98
CA TYR A 207 -21.79 14.87 6.17
C TYR A 207 -21.90 16.33 5.68
N GLN A 208 -22.48 16.57 4.51
CA GLN A 208 -22.66 17.93 3.96
C GLN A 208 -23.57 18.82 4.83
N ALA A 209 -24.59 18.25 5.45
CA ALA A 209 -25.50 19.01 6.33
C ALA A 209 -24.86 19.47 7.65
N ASN A 210 -23.67 18.90 7.99
CA ASN A 210 -22.91 19.18 9.21
C ASN A 210 -21.61 19.98 8.95
N LEU A 211 -21.39 20.45 7.71
CA LEU A 211 -20.29 21.34 7.33
C LEU A 211 -20.64 22.81 7.56
#